data_ada65895fd0adff487f21e8d9269f590
#
_entry.id   ada65895fd0adff487f21e8d9269f590
#
_cell.length_a   1.000
_cell.length_b   1.000
_cell.length_c   1.000
_cell.angle_alpha   90.00
_cell.angle_beta   90.00
_cell.angle_gamma   90.00
#
_symmetry.space_group_name_H-M   'P 1'
#
loop_
_entity.id
_entity.type
_entity.pdbx_description
1 polymer ?
#
loop_
_entity_poly.entity_id
_entity_poly.type
_entity_poly.pdbx_seq_one_letter_code
_entity_poly.pdbx_strand_id
1 'polypeptide(L)'
;MPSRASTRALQICQANQVRLHLGLRAIASLPLGLFITFFQAHGPDVGLIMLAAFSGAMALGNLAFLLAKQQTMAEATSTLAYLPVLLLSLFALFQPEEAFFALFITGVALLGVLTAAFEGYRAKAVGLSTRDGRDLLISALIALALGLMFLIATLDSVSAVGFFGAYLILFGVHWGIASATPGSK
;
A
#
# COMPACT_ATOMS: atom_id res chain seq x y z
N MET A 1 22.68 -33.75 0.92
CA MET A 1 22.93 -32.32 0.68
C MET A 1 22.24 -31.94 -0.62
N PRO A 2 21.46 -30.83 -0.67
CA PRO A 2 20.84 -30.38 -1.92
C PRO A 2 21.95 -29.97 -2.90
N SER A 3 21.74 -30.29 -4.19
CA SER A 3 22.71 -29.94 -5.22
C SER A 3 22.77 -28.40 -5.42
N ARG A 4 23.92 -27.85 -5.82
CA ARG A 4 24.06 -26.41 -6.12
C ARG A 4 23.02 -25.92 -7.14
N ALA A 5 22.58 -26.79 -8.05
CA ALA A 5 21.54 -26.48 -9.03
C ALA A 5 20.16 -26.29 -8.39
N SER A 6 19.77 -27.14 -7.42
CA SER A 6 18.50 -27.02 -6.72
C SER A 6 18.44 -25.77 -5.83
N THR A 7 19.55 -25.41 -5.17
CA THR A 7 19.62 -24.17 -4.37
C THR A 7 19.47 -22.92 -5.26
N ARG A 8 20.11 -22.90 -6.43
CA ARG A 8 20.00 -21.78 -7.38
C ARG A 8 18.60 -21.64 -7.95
N ALA A 9 17.93 -22.75 -8.28
CA ALA A 9 16.55 -22.73 -8.76
C ALA A 9 15.57 -22.18 -7.70
N LEU A 10 15.73 -22.56 -6.42
CA LEU A 10 14.95 -22.03 -5.32
C LEU A 10 15.15 -20.51 -5.13
N GLN A 11 16.38 -20.02 -5.19
CA GLN A 11 16.69 -18.59 -5.09
C GLN A 11 16.04 -17.77 -6.20
N ILE A 12 16.08 -18.26 -7.45
CA ILE A 12 15.44 -17.60 -8.59
C ILE A 12 13.92 -17.56 -8.42
N CYS A 13 13.32 -18.64 -7.95
CA CYS A 13 11.88 -18.72 -7.70
C CYS A 13 11.47 -17.70 -6.62
N GLN A 14 12.17 -17.64 -5.50
CA GLN A 14 11.91 -16.67 -4.42
C GLN A 14 12.07 -15.21 -4.90
N ALA A 15 13.12 -14.91 -5.66
CA ALA A 15 13.32 -13.56 -6.20
C ALA A 15 12.18 -13.13 -7.13
N ASN A 16 11.67 -14.04 -7.97
CA ASN A 16 10.55 -13.75 -8.85
C ASN A 16 9.24 -13.52 -8.08
N GLN A 17 9.00 -14.25 -6.99
CA GLN A 17 7.84 -14.09 -6.14
C GLN A 17 7.82 -12.73 -5.44
N VAL A 18 8.95 -12.31 -4.88
CA VAL A 18 9.08 -10.98 -4.27
C VAL A 18 8.79 -9.88 -5.29
N ARG A 19 9.36 -9.97 -6.49
CA ARG A 19 9.10 -9.00 -7.57
C ARG A 19 7.63 -8.93 -7.97
N LEU A 20 6.97 -10.07 -8.07
CA LEU A 20 5.55 -10.15 -8.42
C LEU A 20 4.70 -9.45 -7.35
N HIS A 21 5.01 -9.66 -6.06
CA HIS A 21 4.32 -9.00 -4.97
C HIS A 21 4.52 -7.48 -4.98
N LEU A 22 5.75 -7.00 -5.22
CA LEU A 22 6.04 -5.57 -5.35
C LEU A 22 5.36 -4.97 -6.59
N GLY A 23 5.37 -5.70 -7.71
CA GLY A 23 4.67 -5.30 -8.94
C GLY A 23 3.16 -5.18 -8.74
N LEU A 24 2.54 -6.09 -7.98
CA LEU A 24 1.12 -6.00 -7.64
C LEU A 24 0.80 -4.70 -6.88
N ARG A 25 1.63 -4.30 -5.92
CA ARG A 25 1.48 -3.03 -5.21
C ARG A 25 1.51 -1.83 -6.16
N ALA A 26 2.41 -1.84 -7.13
CA ALA A 26 2.51 -0.80 -8.13
C ALA A 26 1.25 -0.76 -9.04
N ILE A 27 0.83 -1.93 -9.53
CA ILE A 27 -0.35 -2.06 -10.40
C ILE A 27 -1.65 -1.71 -9.66
N ALA A 28 -1.75 -1.99 -8.37
CA ALA A 28 -2.90 -1.60 -7.57
C ALA A 28 -2.94 -0.08 -7.30
N SER A 29 -1.80 0.58 -7.22
CA SER A 29 -1.72 1.99 -6.81
C SER A 29 -1.73 2.96 -7.99
N LEU A 30 -0.86 2.75 -8.98
CA LEU A 30 -0.65 3.69 -10.09
C LEU A 30 -1.91 4.00 -10.88
N PRO A 31 -2.71 3.03 -11.35
CA PRO A 31 -3.91 3.33 -12.12
C PRO A 31 -4.95 4.11 -11.31
N LEU A 32 -5.11 3.79 -10.01
CA LEU A 32 -6.04 4.49 -9.14
C LEU A 32 -5.58 5.93 -8.87
N GLY A 33 -4.28 6.13 -8.63
CA GLY A 33 -3.72 7.46 -8.44
C GLY A 33 -3.83 8.32 -9.70
N LEU A 34 -3.54 7.77 -10.87
CA LEU A 34 -3.72 8.46 -12.15
C LEU A 34 -5.21 8.75 -12.39
N PHE A 35 -6.10 7.80 -12.14
CA PHE A 35 -7.53 8.04 -12.27
C PHE A 35 -7.98 9.24 -11.42
N ILE A 36 -7.65 9.27 -10.13
CA ILE A 36 -7.97 10.40 -9.26
C ILE A 36 -7.43 11.71 -9.83
N THR A 37 -6.18 11.73 -10.29
CA THR A 37 -5.52 12.96 -10.77
C THR A 37 -6.17 13.55 -12.02
N PHE A 38 -6.67 12.71 -12.92
CA PHE A 38 -7.27 13.14 -14.18
C PHE A 38 -8.80 13.17 -14.17
N PHE A 39 -9.44 12.60 -13.17
CA PHE A 39 -10.89 12.62 -13.03
C PHE A 39 -11.34 13.97 -12.48
N GLN A 40 -12.28 14.63 -13.14
CA GLN A 40 -12.66 16.00 -12.81
C GLN A 40 -13.48 16.15 -11.52
N ALA A 41 -14.23 15.12 -11.14
CA ALA A 41 -15.04 15.13 -9.91
C ALA A 41 -14.18 14.65 -8.72
N HIS A 42 -13.72 15.58 -7.90
CA HIS A 42 -12.93 15.30 -6.69
C HIS A 42 -13.81 15.33 -5.42
N GLY A 43 -14.95 14.66 -5.48
CA GLY A 43 -15.83 14.52 -4.31
C GLY A 43 -15.30 13.49 -3.30
N PRO A 44 -15.74 13.58 -2.02
CA PRO A 44 -15.33 12.63 -0.99
C PRO A 44 -15.88 11.22 -1.25
N ASP A 45 -16.96 11.08 -2.01
CA ASP A 45 -17.52 9.83 -2.52
C ASP A 45 -16.51 9.12 -3.43
N VAL A 46 -15.93 9.83 -4.39
CA VAL A 46 -14.86 9.30 -5.26
C VAL A 46 -13.65 8.90 -4.42
N GLY A 47 -13.27 9.75 -3.46
CA GLY A 47 -12.18 9.44 -2.52
C GLY A 47 -12.41 8.12 -1.76
N LEU A 48 -13.61 7.92 -1.21
CA LEU A 48 -13.99 6.70 -0.49
C LEU A 48 -13.99 5.45 -1.39
N ILE A 49 -14.54 5.56 -2.61
CA ILE A 49 -14.53 4.46 -3.58
C ILE A 49 -13.09 4.07 -3.94
N MET A 50 -12.24 5.04 -4.19
CA MET A 50 -10.84 4.78 -4.52
C MET A 50 -10.06 4.24 -3.33
N LEU A 51 -10.35 4.70 -2.11
CA LEU A 51 -9.77 4.17 -0.87
C LEU A 51 -10.17 2.70 -0.64
N ALA A 52 -11.47 2.37 -0.87
CA ALA A 52 -11.96 1.00 -0.80
C ALA A 52 -11.32 0.12 -1.88
N ALA A 53 -11.23 0.61 -3.13
CA ALA A 53 -10.61 -0.13 -4.23
C ALA A 53 -9.13 -0.40 -3.97
N PHE A 54 -8.38 0.59 -3.51
CA PHE A 54 -6.96 0.43 -3.16
C PHE A 54 -6.77 -0.55 -2.00
N SER A 55 -7.46 -0.31 -0.87
CA SER A 55 -7.33 -1.17 0.32
C SER A 55 -7.79 -2.61 0.03
N GLY A 56 -8.85 -2.76 -0.77
CA GLY A 56 -9.34 -4.06 -1.23
C GLY A 56 -8.32 -4.79 -2.11
N ALA A 57 -7.78 -4.12 -3.11
CA ALA A 57 -6.74 -4.70 -3.98
C ALA A 57 -5.51 -5.14 -3.17
N MET A 58 -5.07 -4.31 -2.21
CA MET A 58 -3.93 -4.62 -1.34
C MET A 58 -4.23 -5.78 -0.38
N ALA A 59 -5.41 -5.79 0.25
CA ALA A 59 -5.81 -6.86 1.17
C ALA A 59 -5.97 -8.20 0.44
N LEU A 60 -6.67 -8.20 -0.71
CA LEU A 60 -6.89 -9.41 -1.52
C LEU A 60 -5.58 -9.93 -2.12
N GLY A 61 -4.74 -9.03 -2.62
CA GLY A 61 -3.42 -9.40 -3.15
C GLY A 61 -2.55 -10.06 -2.10
N ASN A 62 -2.42 -9.45 -0.92
CA ASN A 62 -1.66 -10.03 0.19
C ASN A 62 -2.25 -11.38 0.65
N LEU A 63 -3.60 -11.48 0.72
CA LEU A 63 -4.26 -12.73 1.08
C LEU A 63 -3.99 -13.84 0.04
N ALA A 64 -4.05 -13.52 -1.25
CA ALA A 64 -3.77 -14.46 -2.32
C ALA A 64 -2.32 -15.01 -2.23
N PHE A 65 -1.33 -14.14 -1.97
CA PHE A 65 0.05 -14.56 -1.76
C PHE A 65 0.23 -15.42 -0.50
N LEU A 66 -0.50 -15.10 0.59
CA LEU A 66 -0.49 -15.90 1.81
C LEU A 66 -1.06 -17.31 1.57
N LEU A 67 -2.22 -17.41 0.91
CA LEU A 67 -2.84 -18.69 0.59
C LEU A 67 -1.99 -19.55 -0.37
N ALA A 68 -1.30 -18.90 -1.29
CA ALA A 68 -0.34 -19.56 -2.18
C ALA A 68 0.96 -19.98 -1.46
N LYS A 69 1.08 -19.74 -0.14
CA LYS A 69 2.30 -19.98 0.66
C LYS A 69 3.55 -19.31 0.10
N GLN A 70 3.34 -18.17 -0.55
CA GLN A 70 4.41 -17.38 -1.18
C GLN A 70 4.90 -16.24 -0.28
N GLN A 71 4.30 -16.09 0.89
CA GLN A 71 4.66 -15.10 1.89
C GLN A 71 4.89 -15.75 3.25
N THR A 72 5.78 -15.13 4.03
CA THR A 72 5.91 -15.43 5.46
C THR A 72 4.77 -14.78 6.23
N MET A 73 4.49 -15.28 7.45
CA MET A 73 3.51 -14.65 8.35
C MET A 73 3.85 -13.20 8.66
N ALA A 74 5.14 -12.85 8.73
CA ALA A 74 5.58 -11.46 8.92
C ALA A 74 5.23 -10.56 7.74
N GLU A 75 5.25 -11.07 6.50
CA GLU A 75 4.81 -10.34 5.32
C GLU A 75 3.28 -10.20 5.26
N ALA A 76 2.56 -11.22 5.72
CA ALA A 76 1.10 -11.19 5.80
C ALA A 76 0.58 -10.14 6.79
N THR A 77 1.37 -9.72 7.77
CA THR A 77 0.96 -8.67 8.73
C THR A 77 0.62 -7.34 8.03
N SER A 78 1.17 -7.07 6.85
CA SER A 78 0.78 -5.89 6.06
C SER A 78 -0.69 -5.89 5.66
N THR A 79 -1.34 -7.06 5.56
CA THR A 79 -2.78 -7.18 5.32
C THR A 79 -3.59 -6.53 6.45
N LEU A 80 -3.06 -6.58 7.68
CA LEU A 80 -3.69 -5.97 8.86
C LEU A 80 -3.76 -4.44 8.76
N ALA A 81 -2.92 -3.80 7.92
CA ALA A 81 -3.02 -2.37 7.67
C ALA A 81 -4.21 -2.03 6.74
N TYR A 82 -4.46 -2.86 5.75
CA TYR A 82 -5.44 -2.55 4.70
C TYR A 82 -6.86 -3.01 5.04
N LEU A 83 -7.03 -4.08 5.82
CA LEU A 83 -8.35 -4.63 6.11
C LEU A 83 -9.24 -3.67 6.93
N PRO A 84 -8.77 -3.02 8.01
CA PRO A 84 -9.58 -2.03 8.74
C PRO A 84 -9.98 -0.84 7.86
N VAL A 85 -9.08 -0.40 6.99
CA VAL A 85 -9.34 0.71 6.06
C VAL A 85 -10.40 0.32 5.03
N LEU A 86 -10.31 -0.89 4.48
CA LEU A 86 -11.32 -1.42 3.57
C LEU A 86 -12.70 -1.47 4.25
N LEU A 87 -12.77 -2.04 5.45
CA LEU A 87 -14.03 -2.16 6.18
C LEU A 87 -14.63 -0.78 6.50
N LEU A 88 -13.80 0.18 6.94
CA LEU A 88 -14.22 1.55 7.18
C LEU A 88 -14.74 2.22 5.90
N SER A 89 -14.04 2.07 4.78
CA SER A 89 -14.43 2.67 3.52
C SER A 89 -15.73 2.08 2.99
N LEU A 90 -15.90 0.76 3.09
CA LEU A 90 -17.16 0.11 2.72
C LEU A 90 -18.31 0.52 3.63
N PHE A 91 -18.08 0.60 4.95
CA PHE A 91 -19.07 1.10 5.89
C PHE A 91 -19.48 2.55 5.57
N ALA A 92 -18.51 3.38 5.21
CA ALA A 92 -18.75 4.78 4.88
C ALA A 92 -19.74 4.96 3.71
N LEU A 93 -19.72 4.07 2.70
CA LEU A 93 -20.61 4.14 1.54
C LEU A 93 -22.10 3.91 1.89
N PHE A 94 -22.39 3.40 3.08
CA PHE A 94 -23.77 3.23 3.58
C PHE A 94 -24.20 4.35 4.52
N GLN A 95 -23.34 5.35 4.76
CA GLN A 95 -23.64 6.51 5.60
C GLN A 95 -24.26 7.65 4.77
N PRO A 96 -24.89 8.64 5.43
CA PRO A 96 -25.31 9.88 4.77
C PRO A 96 -24.12 10.62 4.15
N GLU A 97 -24.37 11.33 3.05
CA GLU A 97 -23.33 12.05 2.29
C GLU A 97 -22.54 13.06 3.13
N GLU A 98 -23.18 13.66 4.14
CA GLU A 98 -22.54 14.60 5.06
C GLU A 98 -21.39 13.97 5.87
N ALA A 99 -21.42 12.65 6.04
CA ALA A 99 -20.37 11.91 6.74
C ALA A 99 -19.18 11.51 5.83
N PHE A 100 -19.34 11.54 4.53
CA PHE A 100 -18.36 11.00 3.57
C PHE A 100 -16.99 11.66 3.72
N PHE A 101 -16.95 12.98 3.86
CA PHE A 101 -15.68 13.68 3.97
C PHE A 101 -14.93 13.32 5.27
N ALA A 102 -15.60 13.31 6.40
CA ALA A 102 -15.00 12.95 7.69
C ALA A 102 -14.52 11.50 7.70
N LEU A 103 -15.28 10.57 7.12
CA LEU A 103 -14.92 9.17 7.02
C LEU A 103 -13.76 8.94 6.02
N PHE A 104 -13.72 9.69 4.93
CA PHE A 104 -12.60 9.67 3.99
C PHE A 104 -11.31 10.14 4.67
N ILE A 105 -11.31 11.31 5.32
CA ILE A 105 -10.15 11.84 6.06
C ILE A 105 -9.66 10.81 7.10
N THR A 106 -10.60 10.26 7.89
CA THR A 106 -10.28 9.24 8.90
C THR A 106 -9.68 7.98 8.27
N GLY A 107 -10.26 7.52 7.17
CA GLY A 107 -9.79 6.32 6.45
C GLY A 107 -8.39 6.49 5.87
N VAL A 108 -8.09 7.64 5.26
CA VAL A 108 -6.75 7.92 4.71
C VAL A 108 -5.72 8.12 5.83
N ALA A 109 -6.08 8.80 6.91
CA ALA A 109 -5.21 8.94 8.08
C ALA A 109 -4.87 7.56 8.67
N LEU A 110 -5.89 6.71 8.84
CA LEU A 110 -5.72 5.33 9.33
C LEU A 110 -4.84 4.50 8.40
N LEU A 111 -5.07 4.59 7.08
CA LEU A 111 -4.22 3.95 6.08
C LEU A 111 -2.76 4.34 6.24
N GLY A 112 -2.48 5.66 6.31
CA GLY A 112 -1.13 6.18 6.41
C GLY A 112 -0.43 5.71 7.69
N VAL A 113 -1.08 5.84 8.84
CA VAL A 113 -0.52 5.45 10.15
C VAL A 113 -0.28 3.94 10.23
N LEU A 114 -1.26 3.12 9.85
CA LEU A 114 -1.12 1.65 9.90
C LEU A 114 -0.06 1.16 8.92
N THR A 115 -0.06 1.65 7.68
CA THR A 115 0.96 1.28 6.69
C THR A 115 2.36 1.67 7.19
N ALA A 116 2.52 2.88 7.73
CA ALA A 116 3.79 3.32 8.31
C ALA A 116 4.26 2.43 9.46
N ALA A 117 3.36 2.08 10.38
CA ALA A 117 3.69 1.23 11.52
C ALA A 117 4.12 -0.17 11.09
N PHE A 118 3.34 -0.84 10.23
CA PHE A 118 3.63 -2.21 9.79
C PHE A 118 4.85 -2.29 8.88
N GLU A 119 5.00 -1.37 7.92
CA GLU A 119 6.17 -1.36 7.03
C GLU A 119 7.43 -0.92 7.76
N GLY A 120 7.34 0.04 8.68
CA GLY A 120 8.45 0.43 9.54
C GLY A 120 8.92 -0.71 10.45
N TYR A 121 7.98 -1.46 11.05
CA TYR A 121 8.31 -2.68 11.81
C TYR A 121 9.02 -3.72 10.93
N ARG A 122 8.50 -3.98 9.73
CA ARG A 122 9.12 -4.91 8.78
C ARG A 122 10.49 -4.45 8.31
N ALA A 123 10.66 -3.16 8.03
CA ALA A 123 11.95 -2.59 7.67
C ALA A 123 13.01 -2.87 8.72
N LYS A 124 12.65 -2.71 10.00
CA LYS A 124 13.53 -3.05 11.12
C LYS A 124 13.81 -4.56 11.21
N ALA A 125 12.81 -5.41 11.00
CA ALA A 125 12.96 -6.86 11.06
C ALA A 125 13.84 -7.41 9.94
N VAL A 126 13.73 -6.86 8.73
CA VAL A 126 14.55 -7.25 7.55
C VAL A 126 15.97 -6.69 7.67
N GLY A 127 16.14 -5.58 8.39
CA GLY A 127 17.41 -4.88 8.56
C GLY A 127 17.53 -3.64 7.67
N LEU A 128 17.68 -2.47 8.29
CA LEU A 128 17.73 -1.16 7.63
C LEU A 128 18.93 -0.97 6.69
N SER A 129 19.97 -1.78 6.83
CA SER A 129 21.13 -1.79 5.93
C SER A 129 20.88 -2.54 4.62
N THR A 130 19.86 -3.42 4.59
CA THR A 130 19.47 -4.16 3.40
C THR A 130 18.71 -3.26 2.44
N ARG A 131 18.69 -3.63 1.17
CA ARG A 131 17.89 -2.92 0.16
C ARG A 131 16.40 -3.00 0.47
N ASP A 132 15.90 -4.20 0.72
CA ASP A 132 14.47 -4.43 1.01
C ASP A 132 14.02 -3.68 2.27
N GLY A 133 14.89 -3.62 3.31
CA GLY A 133 14.63 -2.83 4.51
C GLY A 133 14.57 -1.32 4.24
N ARG A 134 15.41 -0.80 3.32
CA ARG A 134 15.35 0.61 2.91
C ARG A 134 14.12 0.92 2.08
N ASP A 135 13.74 0.04 1.16
CA ASP A 135 12.54 0.22 0.35
C ASP A 135 11.28 0.24 1.24
N LEU A 136 11.20 -0.65 2.23
CA LEU A 136 10.13 -0.65 3.23
C LEU A 136 10.15 0.61 4.10
N LEU A 137 11.32 1.11 4.49
CA LEU A 137 11.43 2.34 5.26
C LEU A 137 10.97 3.55 4.47
N ILE A 138 11.35 3.65 3.20
CA ILE A 138 10.90 4.74 2.32
C ILE A 138 9.37 4.71 2.18
N SER A 139 8.80 3.54 1.94
CA SER A 139 7.33 3.37 1.88
C SER A 139 6.66 3.76 3.20
N ALA A 140 7.22 3.35 4.35
CA ALA A 140 6.73 3.72 5.66
C ALA A 140 6.74 5.24 5.87
N LEU A 141 7.80 5.93 5.44
CA LEU A 141 7.91 7.39 5.55
C LEU A 141 6.90 8.12 4.65
N ILE A 142 6.70 7.65 3.43
CA ILE A 142 5.68 8.19 2.50
C ILE A 142 4.28 8.02 3.13
N ALA A 143 3.98 6.86 3.68
CA ALA A 143 2.71 6.58 4.33
C ALA A 143 2.51 7.41 5.62
N LEU A 144 3.57 7.56 6.42
CA LEU A 144 3.55 8.40 7.62
C LEU A 144 3.27 9.86 7.28
N ALA A 145 3.93 10.40 6.26
CA ALA A 145 3.70 11.77 5.81
C ALA A 145 2.24 11.99 5.40
N LEU A 146 1.64 11.04 4.66
CA LEU A 146 0.22 11.07 4.34
C LEU A 146 -0.64 11.06 5.60
N GLY A 147 -0.44 10.10 6.50
CA GLY A 147 -1.22 9.95 7.73
C GLY A 147 -1.17 11.20 8.60
N LEU A 148 0.02 11.76 8.81
CA LEU A 148 0.19 13.00 9.58
C LEU A 148 -0.47 14.19 8.91
N MET A 149 -0.35 14.32 7.59
CA MET A 149 -1.00 15.41 6.85
C MET A 149 -2.52 15.36 7.04
N PHE A 150 -3.14 14.18 6.94
CA PHE A 150 -4.58 14.02 7.13
C PHE A 150 -5.05 14.14 8.58
N LEU A 151 -4.16 13.99 9.57
CA LEU A 151 -4.46 14.20 10.98
C LEU A 151 -4.34 15.66 11.42
N ILE A 152 -3.46 16.44 10.79
CA ILE A 152 -3.07 17.76 11.30
C ILE A 152 -3.59 18.89 10.40
N ALA A 153 -3.59 18.68 9.07
CA ALA A 153 -3.96 19.73 8.13
C ALA A 153 -5.49 19.87 8.00
N THR A 154 -5.95 21.11 7.93
CA THR A 154 -7.34 21.42 7.59
C THR A 154 -7.46 21.39 6.05
N LEU A 155 -7.85 20.26 5.52
CA LEU A 155 -8.00 20.04 4.07
C LEU A 155 -9.44 20.31 3.64
N ASP A 156 -9.61 20.89 2.46
CA ASP A 156 -10.88 20.83 1.74
C ASP A 156 -11.00 19.51 0.96
N SER A 157 -12.22 19.22 0.48
CA SER A 157 -12.52 17.95 -0.19
C SER A 157 -11.65 17.70 -1.42
N VAL A 158 -11.45 18.70 -2.27
CA VAL A 158 -10.69 18.57 -3.52
C VAL A 158 -9.22 18.33 -3.22
N SER A 159 -8.65 19.11 -2.31
CA SER A 159 -7.26 18.97 -1.87
C SER A 159 -7.02 17.60 -1.23
N ALA A 160 -7.93 17.14 -0.38
CA ALA A 160 -7.80 15.84 0.29
C ALA A 160 -7.78 14.68 -0.73
N VAL A 161 -8.74 14.66 -1.67
CA VAL A 161 -8.77 13.62 -2.72
C VAL A 161 -7.54 13.70 -3.61
N GLY A 162 -7.10 14.92 -3.97
CA GLY A 162 -5.87 15.14 -4.75
C GLY A 162 -4.60 14.65 -4.05
N PHE A 163 -4.44 14.92 -2.76
CA PHE A 163 -3.30 14.42 -1.98
C PHE A 163 -3.29 12.90 -1.84
N PHE A 164 -4.45 12.29 -1.68
CA PHE A 164 -4.55 10.83 -1.71
C PHE A 164 -4.16 10.26 -3.07
N GLY A 165 -4.59 10.88 -4.17
CA GLY A 165 -4.17 10.51 -5.53
C GLY A 165 -2.64 10.62 -5.72
N ALA A 166 -2.04 11.72 -5.27
CA ALA A 166 -0.60 11.91 -5.31
C ALA A 166 0.17 10.85 -4.49
N TYR A 167 -0.35 10.51 -3.32
CA TYR A 167 0.20 9.40 -2.52
C TYR A 167 0.19 8.08 -3.29
N LEU A 168 -0.93 7.72 -3.93
CA LEU A 168 -1.05 6.48 -4.70
C LEU A 168 -0.06 6.44 -5.87
N ILE A 169 0.18 7.57 -6.53
CA ILE A 169 1.20 7.65 -7.59
C ILE A 169 2.60 7.45 -7.01
N LEU A 170 2.96 8.17 -5.96
CA LEU A 170 4.28 8.05 -5.32
C LEU A 170 4.53 6.62 -4.81
N PHE A 171 3.55 6.05 -4.13
CA PHE A 171 3.60 4.68 -3.62
C PHE A 171 3.75 3.68 -4.77
N GLY A 172 2.96 3.85 -5.84
CA GLY A 172 3.01 2.97 -7.01
C GLY A 172 4.31 3.07 -7.78
N VAL A 173 4.86 4.28 -7.99
CA VAL A 173 6.17 4.49 -8.63
C VAL A 173 7.28 3.88 -7.79
N HIS A 174 7.29 4.11 -6.49
CA HIS A 174 8.27 3.53 -5.57
C HIS A 174 8.32 2.01 -5.68
N TRP A 175 7.18 1.33 -5.56
CA TRP A 175 7.12 -0.13 -5.66
C TRP A 175 7.34 -0.66 -7.09
N GLY A 176 6.99 0.12 -8.10
CA GLY A 176 7.30 -0.17 -9.50
C GLY A 176 8.82 -0.22 -9.74
N ILE A 177 9.55 0.78 -9.26
CA ILE A 177 11.01 0.81 -9.34
C ILE A 177 11.62 -0.36 -8.54
N ALA A 178 11.14 -0.60 -7.31
CA ALA A 178 11.62 -1.71 -6.48
C ALA A 178 11.42 -3.06 -7.16
N SER A 179 10.28 -3.28 -7.83
CA SER A 179 9.99 -4.54 -8.55
C SER A 179 10.86 -4.73 -9.80
N ALA A 180 11.16 -3.65 -10.51
CA ALA A 180 11.94 -3.67 -11.76
C ALA A 180 13.45 -3.81 -11.53
N THR A 181 13.95 -3.42 -10.35
CA THR A 181 15.39 -3.44 -10.09
C THR A 181 15.84 -4.82 -9.57
N PRO A 182 16.87 -5.45 -10.18
CA PRO A 182 17.40 -6.73 -9.72
C PRO A 182 17.89 -6.62 -8.28
N GLY A 183 17.52 -7.58 -7.42
CA GLY A 183 18.11 -7.69 -6.10
C GLY A 183 19.63 -7.79 -6.22
N SER A 184 20.37 -6.92 -5.54
CA SER A 184 21.83 -7.07 -5.40
C SER A 184 22.09 -8.36 -4.63
N LYS A 185 22.93 -9.24 -5.19
CA LYS A 185 23.44 -10.41 -4.53
C LYS A 185 24.34 -10.00 -3.36
#